data_5457eb8de06190ed134c355d7b45ed0d
#
_entry.id   5457eb8de06190ed134c355d7b45ed0d
#
_cell.length_a   1.000
_cell.length_b   1.000
_cell.length_c   1.000
_cell.angle_alpha   90.00
_cell.angle_beta   90.00
_cell.angle_gamma   90.00
#
_symmetry.space_group_name_H-M   'P 1'
#
loop_
_entity.id
_entity.type
_entity.pdbx_description
1 polymer ?
#
loop_
_entity_poly.entity_id
_entity_poly.type
_entity_poly.pdbx_seq_one_letter_code
_entity_poly.pdbx_strand_id
1 'polypeptide(L)'
;MSNDSHRVVARELANLYVEQGDPKGWFDILYRRAGGEAAAIPWADLRPNPHLVEWLSRAALPPSPRPRRSLVVGCGLGDDAELLASLGWSVVAFDIAAEASRWARQRFPHSQVDYRALDLFEAPGEWQRQFDLVVEAYTLQVLPPALRAQAMQWVADWTAVGGLLLLIARGREESDPPGQMPWPLTQREVRAFEGAGLD
;
A
#
# COMPACT_ATOMS: atom_id res chain seq x y z
N MET A 1 13.67 21.39 -2.64
CA MET A 1 12.40 21.74 -1.99
C MET A 1 12.27 20.97 -0.69
N SER A 2 11.55 21.49 0.32
CA SER A 2 11.30 20.74 1.55
C SER A 2 10.29 19.61 1.32
N ASN A 3 10.25 18.59 2.17
CA ASN A 3 9.26 17.51 2.09
C ASN A 3 7.81 18.05 2.16
N ASP A 4 7.59 19.16 2.89
CA ASP A 4 6.28 19.82 2.94
C ASP A 4 5.87 20.41 1.58
N SER A 5 6.81 20.98 0.82
CA SER A 5 6.54 21.45 -0.53
C SER A 5 6.11 20.33 -1.47
N HIS A 6 6.74 19.16 -1.39
CA HIS A 6 6.38 17.99 -2.21
C HIS A 6 4.99 17.44 -1.84
N ARG A 7 4.63 17.48 -0.54
CA ARG A 7 3.27 17.10 -0.10
C ARG A 7 2.20 18.04 -0.62
N VAL A 8 2.47 19.34 -0.68
CA VAL A 8 1.55 20.33 -1.26
C VAL A 8 1.34 20.03 -2.75
N VAL A 9 2.41 19.85 -3.51
CA VAL A 9 2.35 19.52 -4.95
C VAL A 9 1.57 18.22 -5.19
N ALA A 10 1.82 17.17 -4.42
CA ALA A 10 1.10 15.91 -4.53
C ALA A 10 -0.40 16.08 -4.27
N ARG A 11 -0.77 16.89 -3.26
CA ARG A 11 -2.18 17.18 -2.92
C ARG A 11 -2.89 17.98 -4.00
N GLU A 12 -2.25 19.02 -4.53
CA GLU A 12 -2.79 19.82 -5.63
C GLU A 12 -3.03 18.95 -6.87
N LEU A 13 -2.07 18.09 -7.20
CA LEU A 13 -2.19 17.16 -8.31
C LEU A 13 -3.35 16.17 -8.08
N ALA A 14 -3.47 15.60 -6.89
CA ALA A 14 -4.55 14.70 -6.54
C ALA A 14 -5.92 15.38 -6.65
N ASN A 15 -6.07 16.60 -6.12
CA ASN A 15 -7.33 17.33 -6.20
C ASN A 15 -7.74 17.60 -7.66
N LEU A 16 -6.80 18.03 -8.50
CA LEU A 16 -7.04 18.24 -9.93
C LEU A 16 -7.59 16.99 -10.62
N TYR A 17 -6.98 15.83 -10.35
CA TYR A 17 -7.38 14.57 -10.96
C TYR A 17 -8.72 14.06 -10.40
N VAL A 18 -8.99 14.23 -9.12
CA VAL A 18 -10.28 13.91 -8.50
C VAL A 18 -11.41 14.75 -9.14
N GLU A 19 -11.19 16.05 -9.35
CA GLU A 19 -12.15 16.94 -10.02
C GLU A 19 -12.42 16.52 -11.47
N GLN A 20 -11.45 15.93 -12.15
CA GLN A 20 -11.57 15.38 -13.50
C GLN A 20 -12.21 13.98 -13.55
N GLY A 21 -12.55 13.39 -12.40
CA GLY A 21 -13.13 12.05 -12.31
C GLY A 21 -12.11 10.90 -12.40
N ASP A 22 -10.82 11.20 -12.36
CA ASP A 22 -9.73 10.21 -12.33
C ASP A 22 -8.96 10.27 -10.99
N PRO A 23 -9.50 9.74 -9.91
CA PRO A 23 -8.89 9.85 -8.58
C PRO A 23 -7.59 9.07 -8.42
N LYS A 24 -7.15 8.33 -9.43
CA LYS A 24 -5.99 7.42 -9.37
C LYS A 24 -4.86 7.79 -10.32
N GLY A 25 -5.13 8.45 -11.43
CA GLY A 25 -4.13 8.74 -12.48
C GLY A 25 -2.99 9.65 -12.05
N TRP A 26 -3.19 10.43 -11.02
CA TRP A 26 -2.17 11.36 -10.53
C TRP A 26 -0.94 10.70 -9.93
N PHE A 27 -1.03 9.45 -9.44
CA PHE A 27 0.12 8.73 -8.87
C PHE A 27 1.24 8.54 -9.89
N ASP A 28 0.92 7.97 -11.05
CA ASP A 28 1.94 7.74 -12.10
C ASP A 28 2.54 9.06 -12.62
N ILE A 29 1.71 10.11 -12.73
CA ILE A 29 2.17 11.45 -13.12
C ILE A 29 3.15 12.04 -12.10
N LEU A 30 2.92 11.82 -10.80
CA LEU A 30 3.84 12.31 -9.76
C LEU A 30 5.22 11.64 -9.91
N TYR A 31 5.27 10.31 -10.06
CA TYR A 31 6.52 9.58 -10.27
C TYR A 31 7.24 9.99 -11.57
N ARG A 32 6.50 10.17 -12.65
CA ARG A 32 7.09 10.66 -13.93
C ARG A 32 7.70 12.05 -13.79
N ARG A 33 7.00 12.97 -13.12
CA ARG A 33 7.50 14.34 -12.86
C ARG A 33 8.73 14.34 -11.96
N ALA A 34 8.80 13.42 -11.03
CA ALA A 34 9.96 13.26 -10.15
C ALA A 34 11.24 12.80 -10.90
N GLY A 35 11.10 12.19 -12.09
CA GLY A 35 12.22 11.92 -12.99
C GLY A 35 13.36 11.06 -12.42
N GLY A 36 13.07 10.18 -11.45
CA GLY A 36 14.07 9.37 -10.75
C GLY A 36 14.48 9.92 -9.38
N GLU A 37 14.07 11.15 -9.05
CA GLU A 37 14.36 11.80 -7.77
C GLU A 37 13.43 11.31 -6.67
N ALA A 38 13.83 10.30 -5.89
CA ALA A 38 13.01 9.74 -4.80
C ALA A 38 12.64 10.81 -3.75
N ALA A 39 13.50 11.80 -3.51
CA ALA A 39 13.23 12.90 -2.59
C ALA A 39 12.04 13.77 -3.02
N ALA A 40 11.62 13.72 -4.29
CA ALA A 40 10.44 14.42 -4.79
C ALA A 40 9.13 13.65 -4.53
N ILE A 41 9.22 12.39 -4.08
CA ILE A 41 8.06 11.57 -3.72
C ILE A 41 7.82 11.69 -2.20
N PRO A 42 6.71 12.28 -1.75
CA PRO A 42 6.53 12.67 -0.33
C PRO A 42 6.53 11.51 0.68
N TRP A 43 6.33 10.29 0.21
CA TRP A 43 6.27 9.07 1.02
C TRP A 43 7.44 8.11 0.79
N ALA A 44 8.43 8.48 -0.03
CA ALA A 44 9.57 7.65 -0.32
C ALA A 44 10.68 7.84 0.73
N ASP A 45 10.58 7.12 1.83
CA ASP A 45 11.57 7.16 2.92
C ASP A 45 12.85 6.35 2.62
N LEU A 46 12.86 5.57 1.51
CA LEU A 46 13.96 4.69 1.08
C LEU A 46 14.41 3.68 2.16
N ARG A 47 13.48 3.29 2.98
CA ARG A 47 13.63 2.30 4.06
C ARG A 47 12.27 1.65 4.36
N PRO A 48 12.26 0.44 4.91
CA PRO A 48 11.04 -0.21 5.33
C PRO A 48 10.25 0.62 6.35
N ASN A 49 8.92 0.49 6.29
CA ASN A 49 8.03 1.14 7.23
C ASN A 49 8.36 0.70 8.67
N PRO A 50 8.63 1.63 9.61
CA PRO A 50 9.01 1.28 10.97
C PRO A 50 7.94 0.48 11.72
N HIS A 51 6.66 0.67 11.43
CA HIS A 51 5.57 -0.10 12.03
C HIS A 51 5.54 -1.55 11.50
N LEU A 52 5.87 -1.77 10.22
CA LEU A 52 6.05 -3.12 9.68
C LEU A 52 7.24 -3.82 10.36
N VAL A 53 8.37 -3.13 10.48
CA VAL A 53 9.57 -3.66 11.17
C VAL A 53 9.24 -4.02 12.62
N GLU A 54 8.60 -3.12 13.36
CA GLU A 54 8.20 -3.34 14.75
C GLU A 54 7.24 -4.53 14.88
N TRP A 55 6.22 -4.60 14.01
CA TRP A 55 5.27 -5.70 14.01
C TRP A 55 5.97 -7.05 13.73
N LEU A 56 6.81 -7.12 12.70
CA LEU A 56 7.57 -8.32 12.37
C LEU A 56 8.47 -8.80 13.51
N SER A 57 9.06 -7.87 14.27
CA SER A 57 9.92 -8.21 15.42
C SER A 57 9.15 -8.85 16.59
N ARG A 58 7.84 -8.65 16.67
CA ARG A 58 6.95 -9.15 17.73
C ARG A 58 6.03 -10.29 17.27
N ALA A 59 5.84 -10.43 15.96
CA ALA A 59 4.91 -11.40 15.41
C ALA A 59 5.41 -12.83 15.66
N ALA A 60 4.70 -13.57 16.50
CA ALA A 60 4.93 -14.99 16.74
C ALA A 60 4.26 -15.82 15.62
N LEU A 61 4.83 -15.74 14.42
CA LEU A 61 4.31 -16.50 13.28
C LEU A 61 4.64 -18.00 13.47
N PRO A 62 3.65 -18.92 13.39
CA PRO A 62 3.90 -20.34 13.55
C PRO A 62 4.83 -20.85 12.44
N PRO A 63 5.61 -21.92 12.64
CA PRO A 63 6.41 -22.51 11.58
C PRO A 63 5.57 -22.82 10.34
N SER A 64 6.14 -22.64 9.15
CA SER A 64 5.48 -22.97 7.89
C SER A 64 6.31 -23.98 7.09
N PRO A 65 5.70 -25.03 6.54
CA PRO A 65 6.40 -26.03 5.74
C PRO A 65 6.80 -25.53 4.34
N ARG A 66 6.30 -24.38 3.93
CA ARG A 66 6.60 -23.71 2.66
C ARG A 66 6.95 -22.23 2.91
N PRO A 67 7.64 -21.57 1.98
CA PRO A 67 7.76 -20.12 2.03
C PRO A 67 6.37 -19.48 2.11
N ARG A 68 6.18 -18.57 3.06
CA ARG A 68 4.93 -17.82 3.17
C ARG A 68 4.81 -16.86 2.00
N ARG A 69 3.58 -16.68 1.55
CA ARG A 69 3.27 -15.73 0.49
C ARG A 69 2.80 -14.42 1.10
N SER A 70 3.36 -13.32 0.65
CA SER A 70 2.89 -11.99 1.05
C SER A 70 2.53 -11.14 -0.15
N LEU A 71 1.57 -10.24 0.07
CA LEU A 71 1.17 -9.19 -0.86
C LEU A 71 1.44 -7.83 -0.22
N VAL A 72 2.11 -6.94 -0.95
CA VAL A 72 2.30 -5.55 -0.56
C VAL A 72 1.49 -4.65 -1.48
N VAL A 73 0.50 -3.97 -0.90
CA VAL A 73 -0.45 -3.09 -1.60
C VAL A 73 0.10 -1.68 -1.67
N GLY A 74 0.16 -1.09 -2.87
CA GLY A 74 0.71 0.25 -3.05
C GLY A 74 2.19 0.31 -2.66
N CYS A 75 2.99 -0.60 -3.23
CA CYS A 75 4.36 -0.88 -2.76
C CYS A 75 5.37 0.25 -2.96
N GLY A 76 5.01 1.30 -3.71
CA GLY A 76 5.90 2.43 -3.99
C GLY A 76 7.25 1.97 -4.54
N LEU A 77 8.33 2.35 -3.85
CA LEU A 77 9.70 2.04 -4.25
C LEU A 77 10.24 0.70 -3.73
N GLY A 78 9.39 -0.13 -3.13
CA GLY A 78 9.66 -1.55 -2.85
C GLY A 78 10.28 -1.87 -1.50
N ASP A 79 10.54 -0.88 -0.63
CA ASP A 79 11.31 -1.09 0.61
C ASP A 79 10.66 -2.13 1.56
N ASP A 80 9.33 -2.10 1.73
CA ASP A 80 8.60 -3.08 2.55
C ASP A 80 8.60 -4.48 1.92
N ALA A 81 8.46 -4.54 0.59
CA ALA A 81 8.48 -5.80 -0.15
C ALA A 81 9.85 -6.49 -0.05
N GLU A 82 10.92 -5.72 -0.18
CA GLU A 82 12.29 -6.24 -0.03
C GLU A 82 12.60 -6.70 1.39
N LEU A 83 12.08 -6.00 2.40
CA LEU A 83 12.19 -6.47 3.78
C LEU A 83 11.56 -7.86 3.93
N LEU A 84 10.34 -8.07 3.45
CA LEU A 84 9.67 -9.37 3.53
C LEU A 84 10.42 -10.44 2.72
N ALA A 85 10.90 -10.12 1.53
CA ALA A 85 11.70 -11.04 0.72
C ALA A 85 13.00 -11.45 1.42
N SER A 86 13.69 -10.51 2.09
CA SER A 86 14.90 -10.80 2.87
C SER A 86 14.65 -11.74 4.05
N LEU A 87 13.42 -11.81 4.54
CA LEU A 87 12.96 -12.71 5.60
C LEU A 87 12.46 -14.06 5.05
N GLY A 88 12.63 -14.33 3.76
CA GLY A 88 12.28 -15.60 3.12
C GLY A 88 10.82 -15.72 2.67
N TRP A 89 10.08 -14.62 2.57
CA TRP A 89 8.72 -14.62 2.02
C TRP A 89 8.76 -14.67 0.49
N SER A 90 7.79 -15.35 -0.11
CA SER A 90 7.46 -15.21 -1.53
C SER A 90 6.56 -13.98 -1.71
N VAL A 91 7.10 -12.91 -2.24
CA VAL A 91 6.45 -11.59 -2.24
C VAL A 91 5.92 -11.23 -3.62
N VAL A 92 4.64 -10.86 -3.66
CA VAL A 92 4.05 -10.09 -4.74
C VAL A 92 3.86 -8.66 -4.23
N ALA A 93 4.24 -7.67 -5.01
CA ALA A 93 4.11 -6.26 -4.66
C ALA A 93 3.57 -5.48 -5.85
N PHE A 94 2.58 -4.65 -5.65
CA PHE A 94 2.03 -3.86 -6.75
C PHE A 94 1.81 -2.40 -6.38
N ASP A 95 1.88 -1.57 -7.40
CA ASP A 95 1.52 -0.16 -7.33
C ASP A 95 0.73 0.20 -8.59
N ILE A 96 -0.20 1.13 -8.47
CA ILE A 96 -0.94 1.63 -9.63
C ILE A 96 -0.03 2.45 -10.56
N ALA A 97 0.98 3.11 -10.00
CA ALA A 97 1.99 3.82 -10.76
C ALA A 97 2.98 2.82 -11.38
N ALA A 98 2.90 2.64 -12.70
CA ALA A 98 3.85 1.79 -13.43
C ALA A 98 5.30 2.26 -13.22
N GLU A 99 5.49 3.55 -13.08
CA GLU A 99 6.78 4.17 -12.83
C GLU A 99 7.35 3.77 -11.46
N ALA A 100 6.51 3.68 -10.40
CA ALA A 100 6.93 3.20 -9.07
C ALA A 100 7.48 1.77 -9.15
N SER A 101 6.73 0.86 -9.78
CA SER A 101 7.16 -0.54 -9.98
C SER A 101 8.45 -0.63 -10.83
N ARG A 102 8.62 0.25 -11.82
CA ARG A 102 9.86 0.33 -12.61
C ARG A 102 11.04 0.75 -11.74
N TRP A 103 10.89 1.77 -10.91
CA TRP A 103 11.95 2.22 -10.00
C TRP A 103 12.30 1.16 -8.96
N ALA A 104 11.32 0.47 -8.39
CA ALA A 104 11.56 -0.64 -7.47
C ALA A 104 12.47 -1.71 -8.10
N ARG A 105 12.15 -2.16 -9.32
CA ARG A 105 13.01 -3.12 -10.05
C ARG A 105 14.41 -2.58 -10.33
N GLN A 106 14.56 -1.28 -10.61
CA GLN A 106 15.87 -0.66 -10.84
C GLN A 106 16.69 -0.54 -9.56
N ARG A 107 16.04 -0.24 -8.41
CA ARG A 107 16.71 -0.19 -7.11
C ARG A 107 17.17 -1.58 -6.65
N PHE A 108 16.41 -2.61 -6.99
CA PHE A 108 16.64 -3.98 -6.52
C PHE A 108 16.76 -4.97 -7.71
N PRO A 109 17.81 -4.85 -8.53
CA PRO A 109 17.93 -5.60 -9.80
C PRO A 109 18.08 -7.11 -9.63
N HIS A 110 18.40 -7.58 -8.43
CA HIS A 110 18.54 -9.01 -8.09
C HIS A 110 17.40 -9.54 -7.20
N SER A 111 16.38 -8.73 -7.00
CA SER A 111 15.23 -9.09 -6.16
C SER A 111 14.42 -10.24 -6.76
N GLN A 112 13.85 -11.07 -5.89
CA GLN A 112 12.89 -12.12 -6.22
C GLN A 112 11.43 -11.66 -6.02
N VAL A 113 11.21 -10.39 -5.68
CA VAL A 113 9.87 -9.80 -5.54
C VAL A 113 9.21 -9.70 -6.92
N ASP A 114 7.99 -10.21 -7.03
CA ASP A 114 7.15 -10.04 -8.22
C ASP A 114 6.48 -8.66 -8.18
N TYR A 115 7.17 -7.66 -8.73
CA TYR A 115 6.64 -6.31 -8.84
C TYR A 115 5.66 -6.18 -10.01
N ARG A 116 4.46 -5.67 -9.75
CA ARG A 116 3.42 -5.45 -10.77
C ARG A 116 2.97 -4.00 -10.81
N ALA A 117 2.69 -3.51 -12.02
CA ALA A 117 1.94 -2.26 -12.21
C ALA A 117 0.46 -2.66 -12.36
N LEU A 118 -0.38 -2.34 -11.39
CA LEU A 118 -1.74 -2.87 -11.32
C LEU A 118 -2.65 -1.92 -10.54
N ASP A 119 -3.86 -1.71 -11.06
CA ASP A 119 -4.94 -1.09 -10.29
C ASP A 119 -5.49 -2.11 -9.29
N LEU A 120 -5.63 -1.71 -8.03
CA LEU A 120 -6.22 -2.52 -6.96
C LEU A 120 -7.58 -3.11 -7.38
N PHE A 121 -8.38 -2.34 -8.10
CA PHE A 121 -9.71 -2.75 -8.56
C PHE A 121 -9.70 -3.67 -9.80
N GLU A 122 -8.54 -3.95 -10.36
CA GLU A 122 -8.33 -4.85 -11.50
C GLU A 122 -7.41 -6.04 -11.14
N ALA A 123 -7.29 -6.33 -9.84
CA ALA A 123 -6.44 -7.41 -9.38
C ALA A 123 -6.87 -8.78 -9.92
N PRO A 124 -5.92 -9.68 -10.22
CA PRO A 124 -6.22 -11.00 -10.73
C PRO A 124 -7.08 -11.83 -9.78
N GLY A 125 -8.10 -12.51 -10.32
CA GLY A 125 -9.01 -13.35 -9.51
C GLY A 125 -8.32 -14.51 -8.79
N GLU A 126 -7.18 -14.99 -9.33
CA GLU A 126 -6.37 -16.02 -8.68
C GLU A 126 -5.70 -15.56 -7.38
N TRP A 127 -5.76 -14.27 -7.03
CA TRP A 127 -5.23 -13.76 -5.76
C TRP A 127 -6.16 -14.04 -4.58
N GLN A 128 -7.39 -14.39 -4.83
CA GLN A 128 -8.39 -14.63 -3.78
C GLN A 128 -7.89 -15.72 -2.81
N ARG A 129 -7.81 -15.34 -1.52
CA ARG A 129 -7.35 -16.19 -0.40
C ARG A 129 -5.97 -16.83 -0.58
N GLN A 130 -5.05 -16.10 -1.23
CA GLN A 130 -3.74 -16.64 -1.57
C GLN A 130 -2.59 -16.20 -0.68
N PHE A 131 -2.74 -15.13 0.10
CA PHE A 131 -1.62 -14.53 0.81
C PHE A 131 -1.71 -14.78 2.32
N ASP A 132 -0.63 -15.33 2.88
CA ASP A 132 -0.51 -15.57 4.33
C ASP A 132 -0.34 -14.26 5.10
N LEU A 133 0.15 -13.20 4.42
CA LEU A 133 0.22 -11.83 4.92
C LEU A 133 -0.10 -10.84 3.79
N VAL A 134 -1.06 -9.98 4.02
CA VAL A 134 -1.29 -8.79 3.19
C VAL A 134 -0.85 -7.57 3.98
N VAL A 135 0.03 -6.76 3.40
CA VAL A 135 0.48 -5.48 3.97
C VAL A 135 -0.15 -4.34 3.19
N GLU A 136 -0.93 -3.55 3.86
CA GLU A 136 -1.47 -2.30 3.38
C GLU A 136 -0.91 -1.15 4.23
N ALA A 137 -0.15 -0.26 3.62
CA ALA A 137 0.45 0.87 4.30
C ALA A 137 0.13 2.18 3.55
N TYR A 138 -0.77 2.97 4.13
CA TYR A 138 -1.16 4.31 3.67
C TYR A 138 -1.87 4.39 2.30
N THR A 139 -2.21 3.28 1.64
CA THR A 139 -2.89 3.27 0.33
C THR A 139 -4.37 3.57 0.46
N LEU A 140 -5.08 2.96 1.42
CA LEU A 140 -6.52 3.20 1.61
C LEU A 140 -6.83 4.66 1.96
N GLN A 141 -5.96 5.31 2.69
CA GLN A 141 -6.16 6.71 3.11
C GLN A 141 -5.96 7.74 1.98
N VAL A 142 -5.41 7.35 0.83
CA VAL A 142 -5.30 8.23 -0.34
C VAL A 142 -6.39 7.98 -1.38
N LEU A 143 -7.21 6.94 -1.19
CA LEU A 143 -8.41 6.71 -1.98
C LEU A 143 -9.57 7.59 -1.49
N PRO A 144 -10.39 8.15 -2.42
CA PRO A 144 -11.64 8.80 -2.04
C PRO A 144 -12.51 7.89 -1.16
N PRO A 145 -13.21 8.44 -0.15
CA PRO A 145 -14.03 7.64 0.77
C PRO A 145 -15.02 6.70 0.07
N ALA A 146 -15.58 7.11 -1.06
CA ALA A 146 -16.52 6.30 -1.84
C ALA A 146 -15.91 4.99 -2.40
N LEU A 147 -14.59 4.93 -2.58
CA LEU A 147 -13.90 3.74 -3.11
C LEU A 147 -13.37 2.83 -2.00
N ARG A 148 -13.27 3.31 -0.77
CA ARG A 148 -12.59 2.59 0.33
C ARG A 148 -13.26 1.28 0.69
N ALA A 149 -14.58 1.25 0.80
CA ALA A 149 -15.31 0.03 1.17
C ALA A 149 -15.02 -1.11 0.18
N GLN A 150 -15.03 -0.81 -1.11
CA GLN A 150 -14.69 -1.78 -2.15
C GLN A 150 -13.21 -2.19 -2.08
N ALA A 151 -12.30 -1.23 -1.89
CA ALA A 151 -10.87 -1.52 -1.75
C ALA A 151 -10.58 -2.41 -0.53
N MET A 152 -11.22 -2.14 0.61
CA MET A 152 -11.10 -2.95 1.82
C MET A 152 -11.60 -4.38 1.61
N GLN A 153 -12.72 -4.56 0.89
CA GLN A 153 -13.22 -5.89 0.54
C GLN A 153 -12.18 -6.66 -0.30
N TRP A 154 -11.61 -6.05 -1.34
CA TRP A 154 -10.58 -6.68 -2.16
C TRP A 154 -9.36 -7.09 -1.33
N VAL A 155 -8.85 -6.18 -0.50
CA VAL A 155 -7.69 -6.45 0.38
C VAL A 155 -7.97 -7.59 1.34
N ALA A 156 -9.19 -7.64 1.92
CA ALA A 156 -9.63 -8.75 2.77
C ALA A 156 -9.70 -10.07 2.00
N ASP A 157 -10.28 -10.05 0.80
CA ASP A 157 -10.46 -11.24 -0.04
C ASP A 157 -9.14 -11.89 -0.48
N TRP A 158 -8.05 -11.14 -0.55
CA TRP A 158 -6.73 -11.68 -0.87
C TRP A 158 -6.07 -12.41 0.30
N THR A 159 -6.49 -12.10 1.54
CA THR A 159 -5.95 -12.73 2.74
C THR A 159 -6.41 -14.20 2.82
N ALA A 160 -5.47 -15.12 2.96
CA ALA A 160 -5.76 -16.55 3.08
C ALA A 160 -6.53 -16.86 4.38
N VAL A 161 -7.21 -17.97 4.41
CA VAL A 161 -7.81 -18.46 5.66
C VAL A 161 -6.71 -18.70 6.70
N GLY A 162 -6.82 -18.05 7.85
CA GLY A 162 -5.78 -18.04 8.88
C GLY A 162 -4.56 -17.17 8.55
N GLY A 163 -4.63 -16.43 7.45
CA GLY A 163 -3.66 -15.39 7.10
C GLY A 163 -3.89 -14.11 7.90
N LEU A 164 -3.02 -13.13 7.72
CA LEU A 164 -3.04 -11.86 8.43
C LEU A 164 -3.10 -10.68 7.46
N LEU A 165 -3.87 -9.67 7.82
CA LEU A 165 -3.81 -8.35 7.21
C LEU A 165 -3.15 -7.38 8.19
N LEU A 166 -2.02 -6.80 7.79
CA LEU A 166 -1.40 -5.68 8.50
C LEU A 166 -1.80 -4.38 7.82
N LEU A 167 -2.63 -3.61 8.50
CA LEU A 167 -3.05 -2.28 8.08
C LEU A 167 -2.26 -1.21 8.84
N ILE A 168 -1.57 -0.34 8.11
CA ILE A 168 -0.85 0.81 8.64
C ILE A 168 -1.47 2.08 8.03
N ALA A 169 -2.12 2.88 8.86
CA ALA A 169 -2.78 4.10 8.43
C ALA A 169 -2.69 5.19 9.51
N ARG A 170 -2.94 6.44 9.12
CA ARG A 170 -3.20 7.50 10.09
C ARG A 170 -4.61 7.35 10.62
N GLY A 171 -4.75 7.47 11.94
CA GLY A 171 -6.04 7.46 12.61
C GLY A 171 -6.61 8.85 12.85
N ARG A 172 -7.93 8.96 12.98
CA ARG A 172 -8.68 10.09 13.52
C ARG A 172 -9.83 9.61 14.38
N GLU A 173 -10.28 10.47 15.28
CA GLU A 173 -11.51 10.21 16.04
C GLU A 173 -12.74 10.34 15.13
N GLU A 174 -13.84 9.67 15.51
CA GLU A 174 -15.11 9.75 14.77
C GLU A 174 -15.69 11.16 14.73
N SER A 175 -15.43 11.95 15.77
CA SER A 175 -15.87 13.35 15.89
C SER A 175 -15.04 14.33 15.06
N ASP A 176 -13.86 13.92 14.61
CA ASP A 176 -12.97 14.78 13.85
C ASP A 176 -13.46 14.96 12.41
N PRO A 177 -13.29 16.13 11.81
CA PRO A 177 -13.58 16.29 10.40
C PRO A 177 -12.67 15.39 9.56
N PRO A 178 -13.13 14.90 8.39
CA PRO A 178 -12.36 13.99 7.54
C PRO A 178 -11.04 14.59 7.02
N GLY A 179 -10.90 15.92 7.08
CA GLY A 179 -9.69 16.60 6.64
C GLY A 179 -9.49 16.58 5.13
N GLN A 180 -8.22 16.60 4.72
CA GLN A 180 -7.79 16.56 3.33
C GLN A 180 -6.94 15.30 3.07
N MET A 181 -6.78 14.94 1.79
CA MET A 181 -5.92 13.83 1.36
C MET A 181 -4.46 14.04 1.85
N PRO A 182 -3.86 13.02 2.43
CA PRO A 182 -4.39 11.68 2.76
C PRO A 182 -5.38 11.75 3.92
N TRP A 183 -6.56 11.11 3.74
CA TRP A 183 -7.64 11.15 4.73
C TRP A 183 -7.41 10.09 5.82
N PRO A 184 -7.17 10.47 7.08
CA PRO A 184 -7.04 9.51 8.17
C PRO A 184 -8.29 8.64 8.32
N LEU A 185 -8.11 7.38 8.70
CA LEU A 185 -9.19 6.43 8.92
C LEU A 185 -9.73 6.52 10.35
N THR A 186 -11.04 6.31 10.51
CA THR A 186 -11.63 6.13 11.83
C THR A 186 -11.54 4.66 12.25
N GLN A 187 -11.70 4.41 13.56
CA GLN A 187 -11.75 3.05 14.07
C GLN A 187 -12.93 2.27 13.45
N ARG A 188 -14.07 2.91 13.19
CA ARG A 188 -15.21 2.29 12.52
C ARG A 188 -14.89 1.89 11.08
N GLU A 189 -14.16 2.72 10.33
CA GLU A 189 -13.69 2.37 8.99
C GLU A 189 -12.77 1.15 9.03
N VAL A 190 -11.82 1.10 9.96
CA VAL A 190 -10.92 -0.06 10.13
C VAL A 190 -11.68 -1.33 10.50
N ARG A 191 -12.68 -1.24 11.39
CA ARG A 191 -13.53 -2.40 11.75
C ARG A 191 -14.38 -2.92 10.60
N ALA A 192 -14.50 -2.21 9.49
CA ALA A 192 -15.20 -2.74 8.31
C ALA A 192 -14.52 -4.00 7.75
N PHE A 193 -13.24 -4.25 8.06
CA PHE A 193 -12.57 -5.51 7.75
C PHE A 193 -13.17 -6.72 8.47
N GLU A 194 -13.73 -6.55 9.68
CA GLU A 194 -14.48 -7.61 10.39
C GLU A 194 -15.70 -8.02 9.54
N GLY A 195 -16.43 -7.05 8.98
CA GLY A 195 -17.54 -7.30 8.06
C GLY A 195 -17.14 -7.93 6.72
N ALA A 196 -15.85 -7.78 6.32
CA ALA A 196 -15.28 -8.39 5.13
C ALA A 196 -14.73 -9.81 5.39
N GLY A 197 -14.91 -10.36 6.59
CA GLY A 197 -14.57 -11.74 6.96
C GLY A 197 -13.16 -11.90 7.54
N LEU A 198 -12.58 -10.84 8.08
CA LEU A 198 -11.39 -10.87 8.94
C LEU A 198 -11.81 -10.66 10.40
N ASP A 199 -11.26 -11.49 11.31
CA ASP A 199 -11.48 -11.42 12.76
C ASP A 199 -10.52 -10.42 13.44
#